data_5c575cbc8c56537ffaae3578fe4a2935
#
_entry.id   5c575cbc8c56537ffaae3578fe4a2935
#
_cell.length_a   1.000
_cell.length_b   1.000
_cell.length_c   1.000
_cell.angle_alpha   90.00
_cell.angle_beta   90.00
_cell.angle_gamma   90.00
#
_symmetry.space_group_name_H-M   'P 1'
#
loop_
_entity.id
_entity.type
_entity.pdbx_description
1 polymer ?
#
loop_
_entity_poly.entity_id
_entity_poly.type
_entity_poly.pdbx_seq_one_letter_code
_entity_poly.pdbx_strand_id
1 'polypeptide(L)'
;MKIIRTITSLVLLCVWSNTIVFAHHSHSTIDRNDVRVLRGIVTTYGWSMPHVYLKVNAPNLEGEIVEYSIEMTHPAAMSERGWTKDSFKTGDVVTWEGAHHRNKARAYSSMSWVEKDGVRVGSSEQDQIPILPSTDFTGLWDRAPNQPTYS
;
A
#
# COMPACT_ATOMS: atom_id res chain seq x y z
N MET A 1 -19.51 -47.53 -31.74
CA MET A 1 -20.28 -46.30 -31.48
C MET A 1 -20.16 -45.79 -30.05
N LYS A 2 -20.05 -46.60 -28.98
CA LYS A 2 -19.94 -46.13 -27.58
C LYS A 2 -18.62 -45.38 -27.29
N ILE A 3 -17.47 -45.86 -27.80
CA ILE A 3 -16.15 -45.27 -27.58
C ILE A 3 -16.05 -43.86 -28.18
N ILE A 4 -16.57 -43.64 -29.36
CA ILE A 4 -16.54 -42.33 -30.02
C ILE A 4 -17.35 -41.29 -29.23
N ARG A 5 -18.50 -41.67 -28.71
CA ARG A 5 -19.35 -40.79 -27.86
C ARG A 5 -18.62 -40.38 -26.56
N THR A 6 -17.87 -41.31 -25.96
CA THR A 6 -17.12 -41.03 -24.73
C THR A 6 -15.96 -40.07 -24.99
N ILE A 7 -15.23 -40.22 -26.10
CA ILE A 7 -14.13 -39.34 -26.49
C ILE A 7 -14.66 -37.93 -26.81
N THR A 8 -15.78 -37.80 -27.50
CA THR A 8 -16.39 -36.53 -27.84
C THR A 8 -16.85 -35.78 -26.57
N SER A 9 -17.43 -36.49 -25.60
CA SER A 9 -17.81 -35.88 -24.31
C SER A 9 -16.62 -35.42 -23.52
N LEU A 10 -15.51 -36.14 -23.50
CA LEU A 10 -14.27 -35.76 -22.80
C LEU A 10 -13.62 -34.51 -23.39
N VAL A 11 -13.59 -34.43 -24.73
CA VAL A 11 -13.04 -33.26 -25.45
C VAL A 11 -13.91 -32.02 -25.24
N LEU A 12 -15.25 -32.15 -25.17
CA LEU A 12 -16.15 -31.04 -24.89
C LEU A 12 -15.98 -30.51 -23.46
N LEU A 13 -15.68 -31.38 -22.49
CA LEU A 13 -15.44 -31.00 -21.09
C LEU A 13 -14.14 -30.21 -20.94
N CYS A 14 -13.09 -30.53 -21.72
CA CYS A 14 -11.80 -29.83 -21.69
C CYS A 14 -11.87 -28.42 -22.34
N VAL A 15 -12.78 -28.16 -23.24
CA VAL A 15 -12.92 -26.86 -23.93
C VAL A 15 -13.64 -25.84 -23.02
N TRP A 16 -14.45 -26.28 -22.04
CA TRP A 16 -15.19 -25.37 -21.16
C TRP A 16 -14.41 -24.95 -19.91
N SER A 17 -13.21 -25.47 -19.67
CA SER A 17 -12.38 -25.13 -18.50
C SER A 17 -11.41 -23.97 -18.72
N ASN A 18 -11.43 -23.28 -19.87
CA ASN A 18 -10.65 -22.07 -20.08
C ASN A 18 -11.32 -20.84 -19.44
N THR A 19 -11.48 -20.83 -18.13
CA THR A 19 -11.71 -19.59 -17.40
C THR A 19 -10.43 -18.79 -17.42
N ILE A 20 -10.40 -17.73 -18.22
CA ILE A 20 -9.32 -16.75 -18.18
C ILE A 20 -9.38 -16.09 -16.80
N VAL A 21 -8.54 -16.53 -15.90
CA VAL A 21 -8.33 -15.85 -14.61
C VAL A 21 -7.59 -14.56 -14.92
N PHE A 22 -8.29 -13.46 -15.01
CA PHE A 22 -7.68 -12.14 -15.00
C PHE A 22 -7.12 -11.91 -13.59
N ALA A 23 -5.86 -12.23 -13.39
CA ALA A 23 -5.11 -11.77 -12.24
C ALA A 23 -4.93 -10.24 -12.40
N HIS A 24 -5.83 -9.47 -11.80
CA HIS A 24 -5.69 -8.03 -11.76
C HIS A 24 -4.46 -7.68 -10.91
N HIS A 25 -3.36 -7.35 -11.57
CA HIS A 25 -2.20 -6.77 -10.92
C HIS A 25 -2.57 -5.36 -10.44
N SER A 26 -2.88 -5.22 -9.17
CA SER A 26 -3.24 -3.94 -8.54
C SER A 26 -2.19 -2.84 -8.74
N HIS A 27 -0.94 -3.22 -8.96
CA HIS A 27 0.17 -2.29 -9.21
C HIS A 27 0.07 -1.49 -10.53
N SER A 28 -0.71 -1.92 -11.51
CA SER A 28 -0.91 -1.17 -12.77
C SER A 28 -1.69 0.12 -12.57
N THR A 29 -2.41 0.26 -11.47
CA THR A 29 -3.26 1.42 -11.16
C THR A 29 -2.53 2.50 -10.37
N ILE A 30 -1.32 2.20 -9.86
CA ILE A 30 -0.48 3.13 -9.11
C ILE A 30 0.35 3.99 -10.06
N ASP A 31 0.42 5.27 -9.78
CA ASP A 31 1.31 6.23 -10.45
C ASP A 31 2.58 6.40 -9.63
N ARG A 32 3.64 5.73 -10.03
CA ARG A 32 4.94 5.78 -9.34
C ARG A 32 5.62 7.16 -9.38
N ASN A 33 5.13 8.06 -10.24
CA ASN A 33 5.63 9.44 -10.31
C ASN A 33 4.85 10.39 -9.37
N ASP A 34 3.69 9.95 -8.84
CA ASP A 34 2.89 10.72 -7.89
C ASP A 34 3.12 10.20 -6.48
N VAL A 35 4.28 10.48 -5.93
CA VAL A 35 4.65 10.14 -4.55
C VAL A 35 4.40 11.34 -3.66
N ARG A 36 3.68 11.13 -2.55
CA ARG A 36 3.32 12.20 -1.61
C ARG A 36 3.58 11.76 -0.18
N VAL A 37 3.90 12.76 0.66
CA VAL A 37 3.93 12.61 2.11
C VAL A 37 2.66 13.26 2.66
N LEU A 38 1.87 12.47 3.37
CA LEU A 38 0.62 12.93 3.99
C LEU A 38 0.61 12.58 5.47
N ARG A 39 -0.15 13.35 6.25
CA ARG A 39 -0.36 13.12 7.67
C ARG A 39 -1.85 13.03 7.95
N GLY A 40 -2.25 12.09 8.82
CA GLY A 40 -3.65 11.90 9.14
C GLY A 40 -3.88 11.05 10.38
N ILE A 41 -5.15 10.72 10.60
CA ILE A 41 -5.62 9.95 11.75
C ILE A 41 -6.10 8.59 11.29
N VAL A 42 -5.58 7.53 11.89
CA VAL A 42 -5.96 6.14 11.62
C VAL A 42 -7.44 5.93 11.95
N THR A 43 -8.17 5.38 11.01
CA THR A 43 -9.56 4.93 11.20
C THR A 43 -9.67 3.42 11.32
N THR A 44 -8.82 2.70 10.57
CA THR A 44 -8.82 1.23 10.55
C THR A 44 -7.41 0.71 10.27
N TYR A 45 -7.04 -0.36 10.96
CA TYR A 45 -5.85 -1.14 10.68
C TYR A 45 -6.25 -2.59 10.43
N GLY A 46 -5.97 -3.10 9.23
CA GLY A 46 -6.30 -4.46 8.81
C GLY A 46 -5.06 -5.32 8.66
N TRP A 47 -4.96 -6.36 9.48
CA TRP A 47 -3.87 -7.33 9.45
C TRP A 47 -4.35 -8.65 8.86
N SER A 48 -4.30 -8.76 7.54
CA SER A 48 -4.82 -9.94 6.81
C SER A 48 -4.05 -10.23 5.54
N MET A 49 -4.16 -11.47 5.05
CA MET A 49 -3.70 -11.82 3.70
C MET A 49 -4.70 -11.27 2.65
N PRO A 50 -4.25 -10.90 1.44
CA PRO A 50 -2.86 -10.93 0.96
C PRO A 50 -2.02 -9.75 1.46
N HIS A 51 -2.63 -8.63 1.86
CA HIS A 51 -1.93 -7.42 2.25
C HIS A 51 -2.45 -6.86 3.57
N VAL A 52 -1.53 -6.29 4.34
CA VAL A 52 -1.86 -5.40 5.45
C VAL A 52 -2.29 -4.05 4.88
N TYR A 53 -3.26 -3.41 5.50
CA TYR A 53 -3.72 -2.09 5.08
C TYR A 53 -3.98 -1.17 6.26
N LEU A 54 -3.84 0.13 6.01
CA LEU A 54 -4.16 1.19 6.94
C LEU A 54 -5.16 2.13 6.28
N LYS A 55 -6.25 2.47 6.97
CA LYS A 55 -7.14 3.54 6.55
C LYS A 55 -6.89 4.76 7.40
N VAL A 56 -6.76 5.92 6.75
CA VAL A 56 -6.34 7.17 7.39
C VAL A 56 -7.16 8.34 6.84
N ASN A 57 -7.78 9.10 7.72
CA ASN A 57 -8.39 10.38 7.36
C ASN A 57 -7.30 11.43 7.21
N ALA A 58 -7.17 12.00 6.01
CA ALA A 58 -6.18 13.02 5.69
C ALA A 58 -6.69 13.96 4.57
N PRO A 59 -6.11 15.16 4.42
CA PRO A 59 -6.50 16.08 3.36
C PRO A 59 -6.11 15.54 1.98
N ASN A 60 -7.01 15.69 1.01
CA ASN A 60 -6.74 15.50 -0.41
C ASN A 60 -6.07 16.75 -1.01
N LEU A 61 -5.90 16.78 -2.34
CA LEU A 61 -5.28 17.92 -3.03
C LEU A 61 -6.10 19.21 -2.93
N GLU A 62 -7.40 19.09 -2.73
CA GLU A 62 -8.36 20.19 -2.57
C GLU A 62 -8.47 20.65 -1.11
N GLY A 63 -7.79 19.97 -0.17
CA GLY A 63 -7.83 20.25 1.27
C GLY A 63 -9.01 19.60 2.00
N GLU A 64 -9.82 18.80 1.32
CA GLU A 64 -10.93 18.08 1.93
C GLU A 64 -10.42 16.83 2.66
N ILE A 65 -10.97 16.54 3.84
CA ILE A 65 -10.63 15.32 4.58
C ILE A 65 -11.33 14.13 3.94
N VAL A 66 -10.52 13.19 3.45
CA VAL A 66 -10.97 11.94 2.85
C VAL A 66 -10.30 10.74 3.52
N GLU A 67 -10.93 9.57 3.47
CA GLU A 67 -10.35 8.34 3.99
C GLU A 67 -9.44 7.71 2.92
N TYR A 68 -8.13 7.78 3.12
CA TYR A 68 -7.15 7.06 2.30
C TYR A 68 -7.08 5.59 2.69
N SER A 69 -7.01 4.71 1.69
CA SER A 69 -6.62 3.31 1.87
C SER A 69 -5.15 3.16 1.48
N ILE A 70 -4.31 2.82 2.44
CA ILE A 70 -2.87 2.67 2.28
C ILE A 70 -2.56 1.17 2.28
N GLU A 71 -2.12 0.65 1.13
CA GLU A 71 -1.73 -0.74 0.99
C GLU A 71 -0.27 -0.94 1.38
N MET A 72 -0.04 -1.92 2.23
CA MET A 72 1.27 -2.37 2.68
C MET A 72 1.59 -3.75 2.09
N THR A 73 2.70 -4.36 2.48
CA THR A 73 3.01 -5.73 2.08
C THR A 73 2.23 -6.76 2.92
N HIS A 74 2.48 -8.06 2.69
CA HIS A 74 1.79 -9.13 3.40
C HIS A 74 2.24 -9.25 4.89
N PRO A 75 1.41 -9.85 5.77
CA PRO A 75 1.68 -9.88 7.22
C PRO A 75 3.04 -10.45 7.63
N ALA A 76 3.54 -11.49 6.95
CA ALA A 76 4.84 -12.07 7.27
C ALA A 76 5.98 -11.07 7.09
N ALA A 77 6.02 -10.37 5.93
CA ALA A 77 7.04 -9.35 5.67
C ALA A 77 6.91 -8.13 6.60
N MET A 78 5.70 -7.81 7.06
CA MET A 78 5.49 -6.76 8.06
C MET A 78 6.02 -7.20 9.43
N SER A 79 5.82 -8.48 9.80
CA SER A 79 6.34 -9.04 11.07
C SER A 79 7.86 -9.05 11.13
N GLU A 80 8.52 -9.36 10.02
CA GLU A 80 10.00 -9.32 9.90
C GLU A 80 10.56 -7.90 10.16
N ARG A 81 9.75 -6.86 9.92
CA ARG A 81 10.06 -5.45 10.20
C ARG A 81 9.64 -4.98 11.58
N GLY A 82 9.21 -5.89 12.44
CA GLY A 82 8.80 -5.59 13.81
C GLY A 82 7.36 -5.12 13.97
N TRP A 83 6.55 -5.18 12.91
CA TRP A 83 5.14 -4.80 12.97
C TRP A 83 4.28 -5.97 13.40
N THR A 84 3.22 -5.68 14.12
CA THR A 84 2.25 -6.67 14.60
C THR A 84 0.83 -6.20 14.30
N LYS A 85 -0.14 -7.06 14.51
CA LYS A 85 -1.58 -6.71 14.43
C LYS A 85 -2.01 -5.60 15.40
N ASP A 86 -1.18 -5.27 16.38
CA ASP A 86 -1.45 -4.27 17.42
C ASP A 86 -0.63 -2.97 17.24
N SER A 87 0.12 -2.84 16.14
CA SER A 87 1.01 -1.70 15.89
C SER A 87 0.27 -0.39 15.71
N PHE A 88 -0.96 -0.43 15.16
CA PHE A 88 -1.80 0.76 15.00
C PHE A 88 -3.18 0.55 15.62
N LYS A 89 -3.75 1.67 16.07
CA LYS A 89 -5.10 1.75 16.62
C LYS A 89 -5.84 2.93 16.00
N THR A 90 -7.16 2.83 15.96
CA THR A 90 -8.02 3.96 15.60
C THR A 90 -7.70 5.16 16.50
N GLY A 91 -7.51 6.31 15.90
CA GLY A 91 -7.11 7.55 16.58
C GLY A 91 -5.61 7.84 16.57
N ASP A 92 -4.75 6.88 16.22
CA ASP A 92 -3.31 7.13 16.07
C ASP A 92 -3.07 8.19 14.98
N VAL A 93 -2.12 9.09 15.24
CA VAL A 93 -1.63 10.04 14.23
C VAL A 93 -0.45 9.43 13.51
N VAL A 94 -0.52 9.39 12.19
CA VAL A 94 0.54 8.83 11.35
C VAL A 94 0.92 9.81 10.25
N THR A 95 2.19 9.74 9.83
CA THR A 95 2.67 10.32 8.59
C THR A 95 3.11 9.18 7.68
N TRP A 96 2.75 9.21 6.40
CA TRP A 96 3.19 8.19 5.46
C TRP A 96 3.62 8.81 4.14
N GLU A 97 4.51 8.11 3.46
CA GLU A 97 4.85 8.34 2.07
C GLU A 97 4.38 7.17 1.23
N GLY A 98 3.88 7.47 0.06
CA GLY A 98 3.49 6.43 -0.88
C GLY A 98 3.13 6.96 -2.25
N ALA A 99 3.17 6.06 -3.23
CA ALA A 99 2.72 6.33 -4.58
C ALA A 99 1.19 6.21 -4.66
N HIS A 100 0.56 7.20 -5.29
CA HIS A 100 -0.88 7.34 -5.31
C HIS A 100 -1.53 6.70 -6.54
N HIS A 101 -2.84 6.47 -6.46
CA HIS A 101 -3.61 5.93 -7.57
C HIS A 101 -3.65 6.90 -8.75
N ARG A 102 -3.55 6.38 -10.01
CA ARG A 102 -3.61 7.18 -11.24
C ARG A 102 -4.89 7.98 -11.36
N ASN A 103 -6.02 7.40 -10.99
CA ASN A 103 -7.27 8.13 -10.85
C ASN A 103 -7.26 8.90 -9.52
N LYS A 104 -7.08 10.22 -9.58
CA LYS A 104 -6.95 11.10 -8.41
C LYS A 104 -8.22 11.20 -7.55
N ALA A 105 -9.37 10.81 -8.08
CA ALA A 105 -10.60 10.69 -7.29
C ALA A 105 -10.60 9.49 -6.31
N ARG A 106 -9.60 8.59 -6.42
CA ARG A 106 -9.43 7.48 -5.49
C ARG A 106 -8.40 7.84 -4.43
N ALA A 107 -8.82 7.96 -3.20
CA ALA A 107 -7.95 8.12 -2.05
C ALA A 107 -7.27 6.79 -1.71
N TYR A 108 -6.29 6.40 -2.52
CA TYR A 108 -5.55 5.14 -2.40
C TYR A 108 -4.07 5.37 -2.65
N SER A 109 -3.23 4.73 -1.82
CA SER A 109 -1.78 4.82 -1.88
C SER A 109 -1.15 3.46 -1.60
N SER A 110 -0.04 3.15 -2.29
CA SER A 110 0.89 2.12 -1.82
C SER A 110 1.85 2.74 -0.82
N MET A 111 2.22 2.03 0.25
CA MET A 111 3.13 2.55 1.26
C MET A 111 4.58 2.40 0.82
N SER A 112 5.36 3.48 0.88
CA SER A 112 6.82 3.45 0.92
C SER A 112 7.31 3.35 2.36
N TRP A 113 6.83 4.24 3.23
CA TRP A 113 7.08 4.20 4.67
C TRP A 113 5.91 4.82 5.42
N VAL A 114 5.82 4.50 6.71
CA VAL A 114 4.91 5.16 7.65
C VAL A 114 5.65 5.44 8.97
N GLU A 115 5.28 6.53 9.60
CA GLU A 115 5.81 6.98 10.87
C GLU A 115 4.69 7.14 11.89
N LYS A 116 4.94 6.62 13.09
CA LYS A 116 4.09 6.80 14.26
C LYS A 116 4.98 7.03 15.49
N ASP A 117 4.65 8.02 16.31
CA ASP A 117 5.36 8.33 17.55
C ASP A 117 6.88 8.53 17.37
N GLY A 118 7.30 9.10 16.23
CA GLY A 118 8.71 9.30 15.89
C GLY A 118 9.45 8.05 15.41
N VAL A 119 8.76 6.93 15.27
CA VAL A 119 9.32 5.70 14.71
C VAL A 119 8.84 5.54 13.27
N ARG A 120 9.78 5.52 12.34
CA ARG A 120 9.53 5.29 10.92
C ARG A 120 9.83 3.84 10.55
N VAL A 121 8.92 3.20 9.85
CA VAL A 121 9.10 1.85 9.29
C VAL A 121 8.73 1.87 7.82
N GLY A 122 9.64 1.45 6.96
CA GLY A 122 9.48 1.45 5.52
C GLY A 122 9.05 0.10 4.95
N SER A 123 8.84 0.10 3.63
CA SER A 123 8.62 -1.11 2.84
C SER A 123 9.92 -1.88 2.57
N SER A 124 11.09 -1.27 2.80
CA SER A 124 12.42 -1.89 2.66
C SER A 124 13.27 -1.70 3.93
N GLU A 125 14.28 -2.54 4.11
CA GLU A 125 15.22 -2.45 5.26
C GLU A 125 15.96 -1.10 5.31
N GLN A 126 16.12 -0.43 4.18
CA GLN A 126 16.83 0.85 4.07
C GLN A 126 16.06 2.04 4.66
N ASP A 127 14.76 1.87 4.90
CA ASP A 127 13.88 2.94 5.39
C ASP A 127 13.80 3.00 6.94
N GLN A 128 14.55 2.15 7.65
CA GLN A 128 14.66 2.20 9.12
C GLN A 128 15.70 3.24 9.57
N ILE A 129 15.52 4.48 9.19
CA ILE A 129 16.35 5.58 9.68
C ILE A 129 15.67 6.13 10.92
N PRO A 130 16.31 6.09 12.10
CA PRO A 130 15.81 6.79 13.27
C PRO A 130 15.70 8.28 12.97
N ILE A 131 14.49 8.83 13.00
CA ILE A 131 14.32 10.28 12.88
C ILE A 131 14.66 10.86 14.24
N LEU A 132 15.74 11.63 14.29
CA LEU A 132 16.00 12.48 15.45
C LEU A 132 14.81 13.44 15.59
N PRO A 133 14.26 13.61 16.80
CA PRO A 133 13.12 14.48 17.00
C PRO A 133 13.50 15.89 16.57
N SER A 134 12.97 16.34 15.46
CA SER A 134 13.03 17.73 15.07
C SER A 134 11.97 18.49 15.87
N THR A 135 12.39 19.39 16.73
CA THR A 135 11.51 20.27 17.50
C THR A 135 11.03 21.47 16.68
N ASP A 136 11.44 21.57 15.42
CA ASP A 136 11.10 22.68 14.55
C ASP A 136 10.22 22.22 13.39
N PHE A 137 8.94 22.59 13.42
CA PHE A 137 7.95 22.31 12.37
C PHE A 137 7.82 23.43 11.34
N THR A 138 8.68 24.45 11.38
CA THR A 138 8.59 25.65 10.51
C THR A 138 9.50 25.62 9.30
N GLY A 139 10.25 24.54 9.06
CA GLY A 139 11.16 24.40 7.91
C GLY A 139 10.46 23.96 6.63
N LEU A 140 10.78 24.62 5.50
CA LEU A 140 10.59 24.03 4.18
C LEU A 140 11.29 22.67 4.15
N TRP A 141 10.54 21.64 3.72
CA TRP A 141 11.05 20.28 3.60
C TRP A 141 11.88 20.18 2.32
N ASP A 142 13.11 20.73 2.34
CA ASP A 142 14.07 20.46 1.29
C ASP A 142 14.60 19.03 1.43
N ARG A 143 14.61 18.29 0.30
CA ARG A 143 15.29 16.99 0.22
C ARG A 143 16.69 17.12 0.77
N ALA A 144 17.10 16.19 1.61
CA ALA A 144 18.51 16.09 2.02
C ALA A 144 19.42 16.07 0.78
N PRO A 145 20.53 16.83 0.77
CA PRO A 145 21.33 17.10 -0.44
C PRO A 145 22.03 15.88 -1.07
N ASN A 146 21.85 14.67 -0.53
CA ASN A 146 22.53 13.46 -0.94
C ASN A 146 21.60 12.29 -1.31
N GLN A 147 20.34 12.55 -1.65
CA GLN A 147 19.47 11.46 -2.14
C GLN A 147 19.70 11.23 -3.64
N PRO A 148 19.98 9.98 -4.08
CA PRO A 148 20.16 9.69 -5.49
C PRO A 148 18.87 9.97 -6.27
N THR A 149 18.99 10.70 -7.36
CA THR A 149 17.92 10.86 -8.35
C THR A 149 17.82 9.56 -9.12
N TYR A 150 16.73 8.84 -8.97
CA TYR A 150 16.41 7.73 -9.86
C TYR A 150 15.93 8.31 -11.20
N SER A 151 16.72 8.13 -12.23
CA SER A 151 16.38 8.38 -13.63
C SER A 151 15.65 7.20 -14.26
#